data_838d1e6e13074aa4d985074825d62043
#
_entry.id   838d1e6e13074aa4d985074825d62043
#
_cell.length_a   1.000
_cell.length_b   1.000
_cell.length_c   1.000
_cell.angle_alpha   90.00
_cell.angle_beta   90.00
_cell.angle_gamma   90.00
#
_symmetry.space_group_name_H-M   'P 1'
#
loop_
_entity.id
_entity.type
_entity.pdbx_description
1 polymer ?
#
loop_
_entity_poly.entity_id
_entity_poly.type
_entity_poly.pdbx_seq_one_letter_code
_entity_poly.pdbx_strand_id
1 'polypeptide(L)'
;MEACEKRNNYDIMSVSEREQTKFVHRERRMSIMNKVHDIMSVSDIVMRRDEKYMELLEQIEDYWTDRAEGYSQVNQEELAGDNRTNWRRELERHFPENRTNETYKILDIGTGPGFFSIILAEAGYQVTAVDYTEAMLEEAKKNAGVFAQKITYCQMDASHLAFADETFDAVVSRNLTWNLEDPEQAYKEWMRVLKKGGILLNYDANWYHHLFDAEKREEYEKDRQMVTEAGLEDHYTCTDIDTMEEIARQVPLSRIDRPRWDQKILQELGTARVSVDTEVWNQVWSEVEKVNYHSTPMFGIEAVKE
;
A
#
# COMPACT_ATOMS: atom_id res chain seq x y z
N MET A 1 -22.51 12.09 0.37
CA MET A 1 -23.27 12.11 1.63
C MET A 1 -24.00 10.79 1.89
N GLU A 2 -24.79 10.22 0.97
CA GLU A 2 -25.50 8.96 1.20
C GLU A 2 -24.58 7.73 1.36
N ALA A 3 -23.43 7.67 0.71
CA ALA A 3 -22.49 6.57 0.83
C ALA A 3 -21.77 6.53 2.20
N CYS A 4 -21.47 7.70 2.77
CA CYS A 4 -20.83 7.80 4.09
C CYS A 4 -21.82 7.52 5.23
N GLU A 5 -23.07 7.96 5.11
CA GLU A 5 -24.12 7.69 6.13
C GLU A 5 -24.53 6.21 6.21
N LYS A 6 -24.49 5.48 5.09
CA LYS A 6 -24.80 4.04 5.11
C LYS A 6 -23.70 3.18 5.76
N ARG A 7 -22.44 3.67 5.78
CA ARG A 7 -21.31 2.97 6.42
C ARG A 7 -21.38 2.97 7.95
N ASN A 8 -21.97 4.00 8.57
CA ASN A 8 -22.07 4.11 10.04
C ASN A 8 -23.15 3.23 10.70
N ASN A 9 -24.08 2.64 9.95
CA ASN A 9 -25.19 1.87 10.52
C ASN A 9 -24.93 0.36 10.67
N TYR A 10 -23.84 -0.18 10.11
CA TYR A 10 -23.49 -1.62 10.23
C TYR A 10 -22.53 -1.92 11.38
N ASP A 11 -21.78 -0.93 11.88
CA ASP A 11 -20.72 -1.14 12.87
C ASP A 11 -21.19 -1.30 14.32
N ILE A 12 -22.43 -0.93 14.67
CA ILE A 12 -22.85 -0.82 16.10
C ILE A 12 -23.06 -2.17 16.78
N MET A 13 -23.31 -3.26 16.05
CA MET A 13 -23.56 -4.59 16.65
C MET A 13 -22.31 -5.49 16.77
N SER A 14 -21.22 -5.19 16.08
CA SER A 14 -20.00 -6.01 16.10
C SER A 14 -18.94 -5.54 17.10
N VAL A 15 -18.96 -4.28 17.50
CA VAL A 15 -17.95 -3.65 18.38
C VAL A 15 -17.95 -4.27 19.78
N SER A 16 -19.11 -4.59 20.35
CA SER A 16 -19.21 -5.12 21.72
C SER A 16 -18.61 -6.52 21.89
N GLU A 17 -18.77 -7.40 20.92
CA GLU A 17 -18.21 -8.76 20.97
C GLU A 17 -16.71 -8.76 20.65
N ARG A 18 -16.27 -7.89 19.75
CA ARG A 18 -14.84 -7.72 19.42
C ARG A 18 -14.07 -7.09 20.57
N GLU A 19 -14.62 -6.12 21.29
CA GLU A 19 -13.99 -5.53 22.47
C GLU A 19 -13.79 -6.54 23.61
N GLN A 20 -14.74 -7.43 23.82
CA GLN A 20 -14.59 -8.50 24.82
C GLN A 20 -13.49 -9.49 24.47
N THR A 21 -13.34 -9.83 23.20
CA THR A 21 -12.27 -10.74 22.73
C THR A 21 -10.90 -10.06 22.81
N LYS A 22 -10.81 -8.77 22.40
CA LYS A 22 -9.58 -7.94 22.54
C LYS A 22 -9.18 -7.78 24.02
N PHE A 23 -10.14 -7.58 24.91
CA PHE A 23 -9.89 -7.43 26.35
C PHE A 23 -9.30 -8.71 26.98
N VAL A 24 -9.83 -9.87 26.67
CA VAL A 24 -9.34 -11.17 27.18
C VAL A 24 -7.93 -11.49 26.67
N HIS A 25 -7.61 -11.13 25.41
CA HIS A 25 -6.25 -11.30 24.87
C HIS A 25 -5.27 -10.34 25.53
N ARG A 26 -5.66 -9.09 25.79
CA ARG A 26 -4.83 -8.07 26.44
C ARG A 26 -4.48 -8.45 27.88
N GLU A 27 -5.39 -9.00 28.65
CA GLU A 27 -5.10 -9.45 30.02
C GLU A 27 -4.18 -10.67 30.10
N ARG A 28 -4.30 -11.62 29.19
CA ARG A 28 -3.35 -12.75 29.08
C ARG A 28 -1.94 -12.29 28.74
N ARG A 29 -1.79 -11.30 27.87
CA ARG A 29 -0.46 -10.71 27.51
C ARG A 29 0.17 -9.95 28.69
N MET A 30 -0.58 -9.13 29.42
CA MET A 30 -0.06 -8.36 30.57
C MET A 30 0.48 -9.25 31.69
N SER A 31 -0.06 -10.44 31.89
CA SER A 31 0.43 -11.41 32.89
C SER A 31 1.80 -12.02 32.54
N ILE A 32 2.17 -12.04 31.27
CA ILE A 32 3.46 -12.57 30.79
C ILE A 32 4.56 -11.49 30.86
N MET A 33 4.22 -10.21 30.63
CA MET A 33 5.18 -9.09 30.58
C MET A 33 5.82 -8.71 31.93
N ASN A 34 5.24 -9.08 33.06
CA ASN A 34 5.70 -8.62 34.38
C ASN A 34 6.84 -9.46 35.01
N LYS A 35 7.52 -10.34 34.28
CA LYS A 35 8.50 -11.28 34.87
C LYS A 35 9.95 -11.19 34.40
N VAL A 36 10.35 -10.23 33.56
CA VAL A 36 11.76 -10.15 33.10
C VAL A 36 12.32 -8.73 33.16
N HIS A 37 12.94 -8.40 34.27
CA HIS A 37 13.98 -7.37 34.38
C HIS A 37 15.28 -8.10 34.67
N ASP A 38 16.19 -8.16 33.67
CA ASP A 38 17.65 -8.10 33.83
C ASP A 38 18.36 -8.39 32.49
N ILE A 39 19.31 -7.51 32.16
CA ILE A 39 20.35 -7.59 31.11
C ILE A 39 19.95 -8.35 29.84
N MET A 40 19.45 -7.60 28.84
CA MET A 40 19.08 -8.17 27.54
C MET A 40 20.29 -8.62 26.74
N SER A 41 20.28 -9.86 26.28
CA SER A 41 21.22 -10.37 25.28
C SER A 41 20.86 -9.84 23.86
N VAL A 42 21.80 -9.96 22.90
CA VAL A 42 21.52 -9.62 21.48
C VAL A 42 20.34 -10.45 20.94
N SER A 43 20.22 -11.70 21.37
CA SER A 43 19.08 -12.56 21.03
C SER A 43 17.74 -12.02 21.55
N ASP A 44 17.72 -11.45 22.78
CA ASP A 44 16.49 -10.86 23.34
C ASP A 44 16.08 -9.57 22.60
N ILE A 45 17.06 -8.81 22.10
CA ILE A 45 16.81 -7.61 21.30
C ILE A 45 16.20 -8.00 19.95
N VAL A 46 16.75 -9.04 19.30
CA VAL A 46 16.21 -9.57 18.03
C VAL A 46 14.80 -10.09 18.24
N MET A 47 14.57 -10.95 19.25
CA MET A 47 13.24 -11.49 19.54
C MET A 47 12.19 -10.41 19.82
N ARG A 48 12.56 -9.35 20.57
CA ARG A 48 11.64 -8.22 20.82
C ARG A 48 11.36 -7.40 19.56
N ARG A 49 12.33 -7.30 18.65
CA ARG A 49 12.13 -6.65 17.35
C ARG A 49 11.15 -7.47 16.52
N ASP A 50 11.33 -8.77 16.46
CA ASP A 50 10.45 -9.67 15.72
C ASP A 50 9.03 -9.70 16.31
N GLU A 51 8.89 -9.71 17.65
CA GLU A 51 7.59 -9.61 18.32
C GLU A 51 6.87 -8.28 17.97
N LYS A 52 7.60 -7.16 18.02
CA LYS A 52 7.04 -5.84 17.68
C LYS A 52 6.67 -5.74 16.20
N TYR A 53 7.47 -6.34 15.32
CA TYR A 53 7.20 -6.47 13.90
C TYR A 53 5.87 -7.19 13.68
N MET A 54 5.73 -8.37 14.26
CA MET A 54 4.49 -9.14 14.12
C MET A 54 3.27 -8.44 14.73
N GLU A 55 3.46 -7.69 15.81
CA GLU A 55 2.39 -6.88 16.42
C GLU A 55 1.89 -5.76 15.50
N LEU A 56 2.80 -5.07 14.80
CA LEU A 56 2.45 -4.00 13.84
C LEU A 56 1.83 -4.57 12.57
N LEU A 57 2.36 -5.68 12.04
CA LEU A 57 1.75 -6.35 10.89
C LEU A 57 0.31 -6.82 11.18
N GLU A 58 0.06 -7.35 12.38
CA GLU A 58 -1.29 -7.76 12.81
C GLU A 58 -2.25 -6.55 12.86
N GLN A 59 -1.79 -5.40 13.36
CA GLN A 59 -2.59 -4.16 13.37
C GLN A 59 -2.89 -3.65 11.94
N ILE A 60 -1.92 -3.74 11.05
CA ILE A 60 -2.06 -3.36 9.64
C ILE A 60 -3.06 -4.31 8.96
N GLU A 61 -2.93 -5.62 9.15
CA GLU A 61 -3.84 -6.64 8.59
C GLU A 61 -5.28 -6.44 9.08
N ASP A 62 -5.46 -6.25 10.39
CA ASP A 62 -6.78 -5.99 11.00
C ASP A 62 -7.44 -4.75 10.38
N TYR A 63 -6.70 -3.65 10.28
CA TYR A 63 -7.22 -2.42 9.68
C TYR A 63 -7.64 -2.62 8.22
N TRP A 64 -6.77 -3.22 7.40
CA TRP A 64 -7.06 -3.42 5.98
C TRP A 64 -8.12 -4.49 5.75
N THR A 65 -8.27 -5.46 6.66
CA THR A 65 -9.39 -6.41 6.65
C THR A 65 -10.72 -5.69 6.85
N ASP A 66 -10.79 -4.82 7.84
CA ASP A 66 -12.01 -4.04 8.12
C ASP A 66 -12.31 -3.03 7.00
N ARG A 67 -11.29 -2.56 6.27
CA ARG A 67 -11.41 -1.62 5.15
C ARG A 67 -11.67 -2.26 3.78
N ALA A 68 -11.52 -3.58 3.64
CA ALA A 68 -11.48 -4.25 2.35
C ALA A 68 -12.70 -3.94 1.46
N GLU A 69 -13.92 -4.08 1.98
CA GLU A 69 -15.14 -3.79 1.22
C GLU A 69 -15.26 -2.33 0.80
N GLY A 70 -15.00 -1.38 1.72
CA GLY A 70 -15.07 0.04 1.43
C GLY A 70 -14.00 0.49 0.44
N TYR A 71 -12.78 -0.03 0.55
CA TYR A 71 -11.70 0.28 -0.38
C TYR A 71 -11.92 -0.39 -1.74
N SER A 72 -12.59 -1.56 -1.77
CA SER A 72 -13.03 -2.20 -3.01
C SER A 72 -14.00 -1.33 -3.81
N GLN A 73 -14.93 -0.63 -3.14
CA GLN A 73 -15.86 0.29 -3.82
C GLN A 73 -15.11 1.43 -4.50
N VAL A 74 -14.11 2.04 -3.84
CA VAL A 74 -13.25 3.08 -4.44
C VAL A 74 -12.55 2.53 -5.68
N ASN A 75 -11.98 1.32 -5.60
CA ASN A 75 -11.33 0.69 -6.75
C ASN A 75 -12.29 0.43 -7.93
N GLN A 76 -13.54 0.04 -7.65
CA GLN A 76 -14.56 -0.15 -8.69
C GLN A 76 -14.89 1.17 -9.39
N GLU A 77 -14.96 2.29 -8.66
CA GLU A 77 -15.15 3.62 -9.22
C GLU A 77 -13.97 4.04 -10.11
N GLU A 78 -12.73 3.82 -9.65
CA GLU A 78 -11.52 4.05 -10.45
C GLU A 78 -11.52 3.19 -11.74
N LEU A 79 -11.90 1.91 -11.64
CA LEU A 79 -12.00 1.00 -12.79
C LEU A 79 -13.09 1.40 -13.79
N ALA A 80 -14.15 2.04 -13.33
CA ALA A 80 -15.23 2.53 -14.18
C ALA A 80 -14.91 3.90 -14.83
N GLY A 81 -13.93 4.65 -14.29
CA GLY A 81 -13.54 5.98 -14.73
C GLY A 81 -12.34 6.01 -15.67
N ASP A 82 -11.88 7.24 -15.95
CA ASP A 82 -10.70 7.51 -16.80
C ASP A 82 -9.40 7.04 -16.14
N ASN A 83 -9.36 6.92 -14.81
CA ASN A 83 -8.21 6.44 -14.05
C ASN A 83 -7.69 5.11 -14.60
N ARG A 84 -8.57 4.18 -14.96
CA ARG A 84 -8.22 2.90 -15.60
C ARG A 84 -7.33 3.07 -16.83
N THR A 85 -7.70 3.99 -17.74
CA THR A 85 -6.94 4.22 -18.97
C THR A 85 -5.67 5.01 -18.71
N ASN A 86 -5.73 5.98 -17.81
CA ASN A 86 -4.60 6.81 -17.45
C ASN A 86 -3.50 5.98 -16.77
N TRP A 87 -3.85 5.16 -15.79
CA TRP A 87 -2.92 4.28 -15.12
C TRP A 87 -2.33 3.20 -16.03
N ARG A 88 -3.14 2.61 -16.91
CA ARG A 88 -2.60 1.64 -17.87
C ARG A 88 -1.56 2.29 -18.78
N ARG A 89 -1.84 3.50 -19.30
CA ARG A 89 -0.88 4.24 -20.13
C ARG A 89 0.38 4.59 -19.35
N GLU A 90 0.23 4.99 -18.10
CA GLU A 90 1.35 5.31 -17.23
C GLU A 90 2.26 4.10 -17.02
N LEU A 91 1.71 2.94 -16.68
CA LEU A 91 2.50 1.73 -16.48
C LEU A 91 3.18 1.27 -17.79
N GLU A 92 2.42 1.21 -18.88
CA GLU A 92 2.90 0.68 -20.16
C GLU A 92 4.01 1.53 -20.81
N ARG A 93 4.07 2.83 -20.53
CA ARG A 93 5.13 3.71 -21.08
C ARG A 93 6.54 3.35 -20.58
N HIS A 94 6.64 2.67 -19.46
CA HIS A 94 7.90 2.22 -18.87
C HIS A 94 8.35 0.84 -19.36
N PHE A 95 7.43 0.04 -19.91
CA PHE A 95 7.74 -1.30 -20.34
C PHE A 95 8.43 -1.32 -21.72
N PRO A 96 9.34 -2.28 -22.00
CA PRO A 96 10.02 -2.37 -23.29
C PRO A 96 9.05 -2.49 -24.47
N GLU A 97 9.28 -1.77 -25.57
CA GLU A 97 8.40 -1.76 -26.75
C GLU A 97 8.32 -3.12 -27.45
N ASN A 98 9.40 -3.91 -27.39
CA ASN A 98 9.50 -5.23 -28.05
C ASN A 98 8.96 -6.38 -27.19
N ARG A 99 8.24 -6.09 -26.09
CA ARG A 99 7.64 -7.11 -25.24
C ARG A 99 6.46 -7.81 -25.93
N THR A 100 6.22 -9.04 -25.52
CA THR A 100 4.96 -9.75 -25.80
C THR A 100 4.18 -9.84 -24.48
N ASN A 101 3.01 -9.23 -24.42
CA ASN A 101 2.23 -9.11 -23.17
C ASN A 101 1.96 -10.50 -22.56
N GLU A 102 1.63 -11.50 -23.37
CA GLU A 102 1.31 -12.86 -22.91
C GLU A 102 2.48 -13.58 -22.24
N THR A 103 3.70 -13.10 -22.38
CA THR A 103 4.91 -13.68 -21.76
C THR A 103 5.58 -12.75 -20.77
N TYR A 104 5.16 -11.48 -20.71
CA TYR A 104 5.71 -10.47 -19.80
C TYR A 104 5.08 -10.65 -18.42
N LYS A 105 5.90 -11.04 -17.44
CA LYS A 105 5.47 -11.37 -16.08
C LYS A 105 5.54 -10.15 -15.18
N ILE A 106 4.42 -9.77 -14.61
CA ILE A 106 4.31 -8.62 -13.70
C ILE A 106 3.91 -9.11 -12.31
N LEU A 107 4.61 -8.63 -11.29
CA LEU A 107 4.25 -8.78 -9.90
C LEU A 107 3.64 -7.48 -9.40
N ASP A 108 2.40 -7.51 -8.96
CA ASP A 108 1.69 -6.41 -8.32
C ASP A 108 1.70 -6.63 -6.81
N ILE A 109 2.47 -5.82 -6.08
CA ILE A 109 2.69 -5.97 -4.63
C ILE A 109 1.85 -4.95 -3.87
N GLY A 110 1.10 -5.43 -2.88
CA GLY A 110 0.07 -4.65 -2.19
C GLY A 110 -1.06 -4.36 -3.15
N THR A 111 -1.52 -5.40 -3.86
CA THR A 111 -2.53 -5.27 -4.91
C THR A 111 -3.85 -4.69 -4.39
N GLY A 112 -4.10 -4.79 -3.07
CA GLY A 112 -5.37 -4.39 -2.48
C GLY A 112 -6.56 -5.05 -3.18
N PRO A 113 -7.63 -4.30 -3.50
CA PRO A 113 -8.78 -4.81 -4.26
C PRO A 113 -8.51 -5.02 -5.77
N GLY A 114 -7.23 -4.99 -6.22
CA GLY A 114 -6.81 -5.51 -7.51
C GLY A 114 -6.71 -4.50 -8.64
N PHE A 115 -6.68 -3.19 -8.40
CA PHE A 115 -6.75 -2.20 -9.47
C PHE A 115 -5.66 -2.39 -10.54
N PHE A 116 -4.36 -2.43 -10.17
CA PHE A 116 -3.28 -2.64 -11.12
C PHE A 116 -3.32 -4.03 -11.74
N SER A 117 -3.54 -5.06 -10.93
CA SER A 117 -3.65 -6.44 -11.41
C SER A 117 -4.72 -6.61 -12.49
N ILE A 118 -5.88 -5.96 -12.31
CA ILE A 118 -7.00 -6.05 -13.27
C ILE A 118 -6.66 -5.36 -14.58
N ILE A 119 -6.21 -4.10 -14.56
CA ILE A 119 -5.93 -3.35 -15.80
C ILE A 119 -4.78 -3.97 -16.60
N LEU A 120 -3.81 -4.60 -15.92
CA LEU A 120 -2.69 -5.31 -16.55
C LEU A 120 -3.13 -6.67 -17.13
N ALA A 121 -3.97 -7.44 -16.42
CA ALA A 121 -4.52 -8.70 -16.93
C ALA A 121 -5.44 -8.49 -18.13
N GLU A 122 -6.21 -7.40 -18.16
CA GLU A 122 -7.01 -6.98 -19.32
C GLU A 122 -6.14 -6.63 -20.53
N ALA A 123 -4.98 -6.01 -20.29
CA ALA A 123 -4.00 -5.73 -21.35
C ALA A 123 -3.24 -6.98 -21.81
N GLY A 124 -3.49 -8.14 -21.22
CA GLY A 124 -2.97 -9.44 -21.65
C GLY A 124 -1.66 -9.86 -20.97
N TYR A 125 -1.20 -9.15 -19.94
CA TYR A 125 0.01 -9.52 -19.20
C TYR A 125 -0.21 -10.74 -18.30
N GLN A 126 0.89 -11.45 -17.96
CA GLN A 126 0.89 -12.46 -16.90
C GLN A 126 1.05 -11.78 -15.55
N VAL A 127 -0.03 -11.71 -14.78
CA VAL A 127 -0.05 -10.98 -13.52
C VAL A 127 -0.06 -11.92 -12.32
N THR A 128 0.84 -11.66 -11.38
CA THR A 128 0.80 -12.22 -10.03
C THR A 128 0.50 -11.08 -9.06
N ALA A 129 -0.57 -11.22 -8.30
CA ALA A 129 -1.06 -10.25 -7.33
C ALA A 129 -0.72 -10.72 -5.90
N VAL A 130 -0.04 -9.89 -5.14
CA VAL A 130 0.34 -10.18 -3.74
C VAL A 130 -0.28 -9.13 -2.84
N ASP A 131 -0.88 -9.60 -1.76
CA ASP A 131 -1.28 -8.78 -0.63
C ASP A 131 -1.09 -9.57 0.68
N TYR A 132 -0.85 -8.86 1.78
CA TYR A 132 -0.77 -9.49 3.09
C TYR A 132 -2.15 -9.86 3.63
N THR A 133 -3.17 -9.08 3.29
CA THR A 133 -4.54 -9.20 3.77
C THR A 133 -5.37 -10.10 2.86
N GLU A 134 -5.84 -11.24 3.36
CA GLU A 134 -6.67 -12.18 2.59
C GLU A 134 -7.97 -11.52 2.09
N ALA A 135 -8.62 -10.69 2.92
CA ALA A 135 -9.84 -9.98 2.55
C ALA A 135 -9.64 -9.08 1.32
N MET A 136 -8.47 -8.43 1.18
CA MET A 136 -8.12 -7.66 -0.01
C MET A 136 -8.04 -8.54 -1.27
N LEU A 137 -7.39 -9.71 -1.17
CA LEU A 137 -7.31 -10.66 -2.29
C LEU A 137 -8.69 -11.22 -2.69
N GLU A 138 -9.59 -11.40 -1.74
CA GLU A 138 -10.97 -11.80 -2.05
C GLU A 138 -11.72 -10.72 -2.83
N GLU A 139 -11.58 -9.46 -2.41
CA GLU A 139 -12.14 -8.33 -3.15
C GLU A 139 -11.49 -8.19 -4.54
N ALA A 140 -10.18 -8.36 -4.66
CA ALA A 140 -9.49 -8.35 -5.94
C ALA A 140 -10.04 -9.43 -6.91
N LYS A 141 -10.29 -10.63 -6.42
CA LYS A 141 -10.91 -11.72 -7.23
C LYS A 141 -12.32 -11.36 -7.68
N LYS A 142 -13.14 -10.76 -6.80
CA LYS A 142 -14.50 -10.31 -7.14
C LYS A 142 -14.47 -9.21 -8.20
N ASN A 143 -13.62 -8.20 -8.01
CA ASN A 143 -13.49 -7.06 -8.92
C ASN A 143 -12.96 -7.46 -10.31
N ALA A 144 -12.06 -8.44 -10.36
CA ALA A 144 -11.50 -8.93 -11.62
C ALA A 144 -12.51 -9.65 -12.51
N GLY A 145 -13.60 -10.17 -11.96
CA GLY A 145 -14.67 -10.81 -12.71
C GLY A 145 -14.14 -11.90 -13.67
N VAL A 146 -14.34 -11.70 -14.96
CA VAL A 146 -13.89 -12.66 -15.99
C VAL A 146 -12.38 -12.77 -16.13
N PHE A 147 -11.63 -11.77 -15.64
CA PHE A 147 -10.17 -11.77 -15.66
C PHE A 147 -9.55 -12.44 -14.42
N ALA A 148 -10.34 -12.80 -13.42
CA ALA A 148 -9.83 -13.41 -12.18
C ALA A 148 -9.00 -14.67 -12.44
N GLN A 149 -9.35 -15.45 -13.45
CA GLN A 149 -8.61 -16.67 -13.84
C GLN A 149 -7.28 -16.39 -14.53
N LYS A 150 -7.02 -15.14 -14.94
CA LYS A 150 -5.76 -14.71 -15.57
C LYS A 150 -4.75 -14.15 -14.58
N ILE A 151 -5.16 -13.97 -13.33
CA ILE A 151 -4.34 -13.41 -12.27
C ILE A 151 -4.04 -14.51 -11.25
N THR A 152 -2.77 -14.65 -10.87
CA THR A 152 -2.37 -15.53 -9.77
C THR A 152 -2.37 -14.72 -8.48
N TYR A 153 -3.16 -15.13 -7.49
CA TYR A 153 -3.29 -14.44 -6.20
C TYR A 153 -2.49 -15.18 -5.13
N CYS A 154 -1.66 -14.45 -4.37
CA CYS A 154 -0.83 -15.01 -3.32
C CYS A 154 -0.89 -14.13 -2.07
N GLN A 155 -1.27 -14.70 -0.93
CA GLN A 155 -1.14 -14.02 0.35
C GLN A 155 0.31 -14.08 0.81
N MET A 156 1.00 -12.93 0.90
CA MET A 156 2.41 -12.84 1.29
C MET A 156 2.71 -11.47 1.91
N ASP A 157 3.71 -11.46 2.76
CA ASP A 157 4.38 -10.23 3.21
C ASP A 157 5.25 -9.66 2.08
N ALA A 158 5.08 -8.37 1.80
CA ALA A 158 5.85 -7.64 0.79
C ALA A 158 7.37 -7.64 1.05
N SER A 159 7.77 -7.81 2.31
CA SER A 159 9.16 -7.88 2.76
C SER A 159 9.75 -9.31 2.73
N HIS A 160 8.92 -10.34 2.45
CA HIS A 160 9.32 -11.76 2.45
C HIS A 160 8.60 -12.53 1.34
N LEU A 161 9.09 -12.41 0.11
CA LEU A 161 8.45 -13.00 -1.06
C LEU A 161 8.91 -14.45 -1.31
N ALA A 162 7.98 -15.40 -1.36
CA ALA A 162 8.26 -16.82 -1.62
C ALA A 162 8.44 -17.12 -3.13
N PHE A 163 9.04 -16.21 -3.89
CA PHE A 163 9.38 -16.39 -5.29
C PHE A 163 10.88 -16.59 -5.46
N ALA A 164 11.27 -17.30 -6.50
CA ALA A 164 12.68 -17.43 -6.87
C ALA A 164 13.24 -16.08 -7.36
N ASP A 165 14.56 -15.92 -7.27
CA ASP A 165 15.28 -14.80 -7.87
C ASP A 165 14.96 -14.70 -9.36
N GLU A 166 14.94 -13.48 -9.88
CA GLU A 166 14.82 -13.20 -11.32
C GLU A 166 13.57 -13.84 -11.98
N THR A 167 12.43 -13.81 -11.29
CA THR A 167 11.18 -14.40 -11.77
C THR A 167 10.36 -13.45 -12.65
N PHE A 168 10.33 -12.15 -12.33
CA PHE A 168 9.43 -11.16 -12.93
C PHE A 168 10.17 -10.19 -13.84
N ASP A 169 9.49 -9.78 -14.91
CA ASP A 169 9.97 -8.76 -15.84
C ASP A 169 9.73 -7.35 -15.29
N ALA A 170 8.62 -7.18 -14.54
CA ALA A 170 8.32 -5.96 -13.83
C ALA A 170 7.74 -6.26 -12.43
N VAL A 171 8.00 -5.35 -11.48
CA VAL A 171 7.33 -5.24 -10.20
C VAL A 171 6.62 -3.90 -10.16
N VAL A 172 5.35 -3.88 -9.79
CA VAL A 172 4.56 -2.66 -9.65
C VAL A 172 3.96 -2.58 -8.25
N SER A 173 3.84 -1.37 -7.71
CA SER A 173 3.18 -1.14 -6.42
C SER A 173 2.56 0.25 -6.40
N ARG A 174 1.42 0.41 -5.70
CA ARG A 174 0.75 1.69 -5.50
C ARG A 174 0.25 1.82 -4.07
N ASN A 175 0.58 2.93 -3.40
CA ASN A 175 0.10 3.26 -2.06
C ASN A 175 0.42 2.20 -0.99
N LEU A 176 1.55 1.51 -1.11
CA LEU A 176 1.95 0.45 -0.20
C LEU A 176 3.16 0.80 0.66
N THR A 177 4.23 1.33 0.04
CA THR A 177 5.55 1.42 0.68
C THR A 177 5.52 2.26 1.95
N TRP A 178 4.68 3.30 2.00
CA TRP A 178 4.51 4.16 3.17
C TRP A 178 4.06 3.40 4.42
N ASN A 179 3.31 2.30 4.23
CA ASN A 179 2.66 1.51 5.30
C ASN A 179 3.50 0.30 5.74
N LEU A 180 4.68 0.10 5.16
CA LEU A 180 5.55 -1.02 5.48
C LEU A 180 6.34 -0.75 6.76
N GLU A 181 6.52 -1.78 7.58
CA GLU A 181 7.35 -1.72 8.77
C GLU A 181 8.85 -1.81 8.44
N ASP A 182 9.22 -2.65 7.46
CA ASP A 182 10.60 -2.73 6.94
C ASP A 182 10.64 -2.48 5.42
N PRO A 183 10.49 -1.21 4.98
CA PRO A 183 10.46 -0.87 3.56
C PRO A 183 11.82 -1.10 2.86
N GLU A 184 12.93 -1.09 3.60
CA GLU A 184 14.24 -1.41 3.04
C GLU A 184 14.34 -2.90 2.68
N GLN A 185 13.86 -3.79 3.56
CA GLN A 185 13.80 -5.22 3.29
C GLN A 185 12.82 -5.52 2.14
N ALA A 186 11.70 -4.81 2.07
CA ALA A 186 10.77 -4.93 0.96
C ALA A 186 11.44 -4.60 -0.39
N TYR A 187 12.16 -3.48 -0.49
CA TYR A 187 12.89 -3.15 -1.70
C TYR A 187 13.97 -4.18 -2.07
N LYS A 188 14.66 -4.78 -1.08
CA LYS A 188 15.61 -5.88 -1.33
C LYS A 188 14.91 -7.08 -1.97
N GLU A 189 13.77 -7.48 -1.45
CA GLU A 189 12.98 -8.59 -1.99
C GLU A 189 12.43 -8.28 -3.39
N TRP A 190 11.90 -7.06 -3.60
CA TRP A 190 11.38 -6.65 -4.89
C TRP A 190 12.48 -6.65 -5.96
N MET A 191 13.65 -6.12 -5.62
CA MET A 191 14.82 -6.17 -6.51
C MET A 191 15.34 -7.59 -6.71
N ARG A 192 15.28 -8.48 -5.70
CA ARG A 192 15.71 -9.88 -5.81
C ARG A 192 14.86 -10.64 -6.84
N VAL A 193 13.54 -10.51 -6.77
CA VAL A 193 12.61 -11.24 -7.65
C VAL A 193 12.54 -10.67 -9.07
N LEU A 194 12.99 -9.44 -9.31
CA LEU A 194 13.13 -8.88 -10.64
C LEU A 194 14.25 -9.56 -11.43
N LYS A 195 14.03 -9.80 -12.71
CA LYS A 195 15.05 -10.20 -13.65
C LYS A 195 16.08 -9.09 -13.88
N LYS A 196 17.26 -9.42 -14.36
CA LYS A 196 18.21 -8.45 -14.87
C LYS A 196 17.59 -7.64 -16.00
N GLY A 197 17.74 -6.31 -15.94
CA GLY A 197 17.04 -5.37 -16.82
C GLY A 197 15.55 -5.22 -16.56
N GLY A 198 15.02 -5.91 -15.54
CA GLY A 198 13.63 -5.78 -15.09
C GLY A 198 13.37 -4.42 -14.41
N ILE A 199 12.12 -4.02 -14.35
CA ILE A 199 11.70 -2.67 -13.96
C ILE A 199 10.85 -2.74 -12.69
N LEU A 200 11.20 -1.94 -11.68
CA LEU A 200 10.35 -1.61 -10.55
C LEU A 200 9.64 -0.30 -10.82
N LEU A 201 8.32 -0.27 -10.67
CA LEU A 201 7.49 0.93 -10.65
C LEU A 201 6.78 1.02 -9.29
N ASN A 202 7.09 2.06 -8.50
CA ASN A 202 6.46 2.31 -7.23
C ASN A 202 5.82 3.70 -7.21
N TYR A 203 4.51 3.76 -6.98
CA TYR A 203 3.72 5.00 -6.90
C TYR A 203 3.22 5.19 -5.48
N ASP A 204 3.63 6.29 -4.85
CA ASP A 204 3.31 6.55 -3.44
C ASP A 204 3.31 8.05 -3.13
N ALA A 205 2.95 8.42 -1.90
CA ALA A 205 3.00 9.78 -1.41
C ALA A 205 3.43 9.85 0.07
N ASN A 206 3.67 11.05 0.57
CA ASN A 206 3.98 11.28 1.98
C ASN A 206 2.68 11.38 2.81
N TRP A 207 1.85 10.33 2.79
CA TRP A 207 0.45 10.32 3.26
C TRP A 207 0.25 10.84 4.68
N TYR A 208 1.14 10.52 5.62
CA TYR A 208 1.01 10.85 7.03
C TYR A 208 2.16 11.71 7.58
N HIS A 209 2.93 12.37 6.69
CA HIS A 209 4.01 13.26 7.12
C HIS A 209 3.48 14.44 7.96
N HIS A 210 2.25 14.85 7.75
CA HIS A 210 1.56 15.88 8.53
C HIS A 210 1.44 15.57 10.04
N LEU A 211 1.61 14.30 10.44
CA LEU A 211 1.65 13.92 11.86
C LEU A 211 2.95 14.33 12.57
N PHE A 212 4.00 14.65 11.80
CA PHE A 212 5.35 14.89 12.32
C PHE A 212 5.94 16.23 11.90
N ASP A 213 5.29 16.96 11.02
CA ASP A 213 5.72 18.24 10.48
C ASP A 213 4.59 19.28 10.58
N ALA A 214 4.87 20.43 11.22
CA ALA A 214 3.85 21.45 11.48
C ALA A 214 3.39 22.18 10.21
N GLU A 215 4.31 22.42 9.24
CA GLU A 215 3.96 23.07 7.97
C GLU A 215 3.08 22.12 7.15
N LYS A 216 3.42 20.83 7.11
CA LYS A 216 2.61 19.81 6.44
C LYS A 216 1.25 19.63 7.12
N ARG A 217 1.17 19.83 8.43
CA ARG A 217 -0.10 19.83 9.14
C ARG A 217 -1.01 20.98 8.70
N GLU A 218 -0.45 22.18 8.59
CA GLU A 218 -1.22 23.34 8.10
C GLU A 218 -1.68 23.15 6.63
N GLU A 219 -0.84 22.55 5.78
CA GLU A 219 -1.20 22.24 4.40
C GLU A 219 -2.33 21.20 4.35
N TYR A 220 -2.24 20.14 5.12
CA TYR A 220 -3.29 19.12 5.26
C TYR A 220 -4.64 19.71 5.72
N GLU A 221 -4.62 20.61 6.71
CA GLU A 221 -5.83 21.27 7.20
C GLU A 221 -6.47 22.19 6.14
N LYS A 222 -5.65 22.84 5.30
CA LYS A 222 -6.15 23.61 4.13
C LYS A 222 -6.81 22.71 3.09
N ASP A 223 -6.26 21.51 2.82
CA ASP A 223 -6.91 20.55 1.92
C ASP A 223 -8.29 20.15 2.45
N ARG A 224 -8.42 19.85 3.76
CA ARG A 224 -9.72 19.51 4.38
C ARG A 224 -10.72 20.66 4.25
N GLN A 225 -10.25 21.90 4.38
CA GLN A 225 -11.08 23.08 4.16
C GLN A 225 -11.51 23.19 2.69
N MET A 226 -10.59 23.04 1.73
CA MET A 226 -10.91 23.09 0.30
C MET A 226 -11.92 22.01 -0.12
N VAL A 227 -11.77 20.79 0.38
CA VAL A 227 -12.73 19.68 0.14
C VAL A 227 -14.12 20.06 0.64
N THR A 228 -14.22 20.63 1.86
CA THR A 228 -15.49 21.07 2.45
C THR A 228 -16.13 22.22 1.63
N GLU A 229 -15.35 23.22 1.25
CA GLU A 229 -15.82 24.36 0.47
C GLU A 229 -16.28 23.95 -0.95
N ALA A 230 -15.61 22.96 -1.54
CA ALA A 230 -16.00 22.39 -2.83
C ALA A 230 -17.22 21.45 -2.76
N GLY A 231 -17.66 21.09 -1.56
CA GLY A 231 -18.77 20.12 -1.35
C GLY A 231 -18.42 18.71 -1.82
N LEU A 232 -17.14 18.34 -1.81
CA LEU A 232 -16.65 17.03 -2.20
C LEU A 232 -16.66 16.05 -1.02
N GLU A 233 -16.64 14.76 -1.32
CA GLU A 233 -16.40 13.73 -0.30
C GLU A 233 -14.96 13.83 0.22
N ASP A 234 -14.79 13.81 1.53
CA ASP A 234 -13.49 13.83 2.17
C ASP A 234 -12.97 12.39 2.31
N HIS A 235 -11.95 12.05 1.55
CA HIS A 235 -11.40 10.72 1.49
C HIS A 235 -10.66 10.28 2.77
N TYR A 236 -10.26 11.22 3.64
CA TYR A 236 -9.68 10.89 4.94
C TYR A 236 -10.76 10.63 6.00
N THR A 237 -11.71 11.54 6.14
CA THR A 237 -12.68 11.49 7.25
C THR A 237 -13.79 10.47 7.05
N CYS A 238 -13.96 9.90 5.85
CA CYS A 238 -14.89 8.79 5.62
C CYS A 238 -14.32 7.41 6.04
N THR A 239 -13.15 7.39 6.68
CA THR A 239 -12.47 6.16 7.15
C THR A 239 -12.25 6.20 8.66
N ASP A 240 -11.78 5.09 9.25
CA ASP A 240 -11.25 5.09 10.63
C ASP A 240 -9.86 5.73 10.64
N ILE A 241 -9.85 7.07 10.56
CA ILE A 241 -8.62 7.85 10.49
C ILE A 241 -7.79 7.73 11.77
N ASP A 242 -8.43 7.61 12.94
CA ASP A 242 -7.74 7.55 14.22
C ASP A 242 -6.88 6.29 14.31
N THR A 243 -7.44 5.12 13.98
CA THR A 243 -6.69 3.85 13.94
C THR A 243 -5.57 3.89 12.89
N MET A 244 -5.82 4.47 11.71
CA MET A 244 -4.78 4.57 10.70
C MET A 244 -3.66 5.55 11.10
N GLU A 245 -3.97 6.68 11.77
CA GLU A 245 -2.94 7.57 12.31
C GLU A 245 -2.10 6.90 13.41
N GLU A 246 -2.69 6.02 14.24
CA GLU A 246 -1.93 5.23 15.21
C GLU A 246 -0.94 4.28 14.54
N ILE A 247 -1.34 3.61 13.47
CA ILE A 247 -0.45 2.78 12.63
C ILE A 247 0.62 3.66 11.98
N ALA A 248 0.22 4.78 11.36
CA ALA A 248 1.13 5.69 10.66
C ALA A 248 2.21 6.28 11.59
N ARG A 249 1.93 6.44 12.89
CA ARG A 249 2.93 6.85 13.87
C ARG A 249 4.00 5.79 14.16
N GLN A 250 3.76 4.55 13.81
CA GLN A 250 4.66 3.42 14.08
C GLN A 250 5.51 3.06 12.87
N VAL A 251 4.99 3.25 11.64
CA VAL A 251 5.74 2.94 10.41
C VAL A 251 6.81 4.00 10.11
N PRO A 252 7.99 3.58 9.61
CA PRO A 252 9.15 4.47 9.51
C PRO A 252 8.97 5.59 8.47
N LEU A 253 8.31 5.31 7.34
CA LEU A 253 8.26 6.24 6.21
C LEU A 253 7.30 7.41 6.40
N SER A 254 6.43 7.38 7.39
CA SER A 254 5.62 8.55 7.78
C SER A 254 6.43 9.75 8.27
N ARG A 255 7.70 9.52 8.68
CA ARG A 255 8.62 10.56 9.22
C ARG A 255 9.74 10.93 8.26
N ILE A 256 9.84 10.24 7.14
CA ILE A 256 10.96 10.32 6.22
C ILE A 256 10.53 11.08 4.97
N ASP A 257 11.36 12.04 4.53
CA ASP A 257 11.13 12.77 3.28
C ASP A 257 11.33 11.83 2.07
N ARG A 258 10.24 11.53 1.41
CA ARG A 258 10.17 10.76 0.18
C ARG A 258 9.89 11.69 -0.99
N PRO A 259 10.33 11.34 -2.19
CA PRO A 259 10.95 10.07 -2.63
C PRO A 259 12.49 10.03 -2.51
N ARG A 260 13.13 10.97 -1.85
CA ARG A 260 14.61 11.02 -1.74
C ARG A 260 15.18 9.79 -1.04
N TRP A 261 14.51 9.34 0.03
CA TRP A 261 14.91 8.14 0.73
C TRP A 261 14.84 6.91 -0.17
N ASP A 262 13.74 6.74 -0.90
CA ASP A 262 13.53 5.62 -1.83
C ASP A 262 14.61 5.57 -2.90
N GLN A 263 14.91 6.72 -3.52
CA GLN A 263 15.96 6.83 -4.53
C GLN A 263 17.33 6.40 -3.99
N LYS A 264 17.66 6.83 -2.76
CA LYS A 264 18.91 6.47 -2.11
C LYS A 264 18.99 4.96 -1.87
N ILE A 265 17.98 4.35 -1.26
CA ILE A 265 17.96 2.92 -0.98
C ILE A 265 18.06 2.09 -2.26
N LEU A 266 17.30 2.43 -3.28
CA LEU A 266 17.34 1.72 -4.56
C LEU A 266 18.73 1.83 -5.24
N GLN A 267 19.41 2.98 -5.16
CA GLN A 267 20.77 3.14 -5.63
C GLN A 267 21.76 2.27 -4.85
N GLU A 268 21.63 2.18 -3.52
CA GLU A 268 22.46 1.33 -2.66
C GLU A 268 22.25 -0.16 -2.94
N LEU A 269 21.10 -0.55 -3.46
CA LEU A 269 20.78 -1.92 -3.88
C LEU A 269 21.34 -2.30 -5.27
N GLY A 270 22.11 -1.42 -5.90
CA GLY A 270 22.79 -1.72 -7.16
C GLY A 270 21.86 -1.68 -8.36
N THR A 271 20.99 -0.69 -8.45
CA THR A 271 20.17 -0.46 -9.64
C THR A 271 20.99 0.23 -10.74
N ALA A 272 20.76 -0.15 -11.99
CA ALA A 272 21.39 0.50 -13.15
C ALA A 272 20.93 1.95 -13.33
N ARG A 273 19.67 2.23 -12.98
CA ARG A 273 19.06 3.55 -13.06
C ARG A 273 17.91 3.66 -12.05
N VAL A 274 17.80 4.84 -11.42
CA VAL A 274 16.62 5.25 -10.65
C VAL A 274 16.17 6.61 -11.15
N SER A 275 14.92 6.74 -11.55
CA SER A 275 14.28 8.01 -11.90
C SER A 275 13.03 8.25 -11.04
N VAL A 276 12.70 9.52 -10.81
CA VAL A 276 11.58 9.97 -10.00
C VAL A 276 10.76 10.96 -10.81
N ASP A 277 9.45 10.75 -10.85
CA ASP A 277 8.47 11.67 -11.40
C ASP A 277 7.60 12.20 -10.23
N THR A 278 7.77 13.48 -9.88
CA THR A 278 6.99 14.14 -8.83
C THR A 278 5.67 14.74 -9.32
N GLU A 279 5.41 14.62 -10.63
CA GLU A 279 4.23 15.21 -11.29
C GLU A 279 3.28 14.14 -11.85
N VAL A 280 3.53 12.85 -11.59
CA VAL A 280 2.73 11.74 -12.11
C VAL A 280 1.25 11.87 -11.75
N TRP A 281 0.95 12.40 -10.55
CA TRP A 281 -0.41 12.64 -10.07
C TRP A 281 -1.26 13.49 -11.02
N ASN A 282 -0.66 14.42 -11.75
CA ASN A 282 -1.36 15.24 -12.74
C ASN A 282 -2.00 14.41 -13.86
N GLN A 283 -1.41 13.25 -14.17
CA GLN A 283 -1.81 12.39 -15.27
C GLN A 283 -2.77 11.28 -14.83
N VAL A 284 -2.66 10.82 -13.58
CA VAL A 284 -3.35 9.62 -13.10
C VAL A 284 -4.48 9.89 -12.12
N TRP A 285 -4.48 11.03 -11.43
CA TRP A 285 -5.53 11.40 -10.49
C TRP A 285 -6.72 12.08 -11.16
N SER A 286 -7.89 11.80 -10.64
CA SER A 286 -9.12 12.56 -10.91
C SER A 286 -9.05 13.96 -10.30
N GLU A 287 -9.91 14.88 -10.73
CA GLU A 287 -9.99 16.23 -10.16
C GLU A 287 -10.38 16.20 -8.67
N VAL A 288 -11.16 15.19 -8.23
CA VAL A 288 -11.53 15.00 -6.82
C VAL A 288 -10.31 14.60 -5.99
N GLU A 289 -9.48 13.69 -6.47
CA GLU A 289 -8.24 13.29 -5.81
C GLU A 289 -7.25 14.46 -5.73
N LYS A 290 -7.12 15.28 -6.77
CA LYS A 290 -6.25 16.46 -6.78
C LYS A 290 -6.63 17.49 -5.72
N VAL A 291 -7.92 17.63 -5.41
CA VAL A 291 -8.38 18.52 -4.33
C VAL A 291 -8.16 17.84 -2.96
N ASN A 292 -8.49 16.55 -2.84
CA ASN A 292 -8.35 15.82 -1.57
C ASN A 292 -6.90 15.71 -1.08
N TYR A 293 -5.94 15.59 -2.01
CA TYR A 293 -4.55 15.26 -1.72
C TYR A 293 -3.56 16.32 -2.22
N HIS A 294 -4.00 17.57 -2.34
CA HIS A 294 -3.20 18.66 -2.89
C HIS A 294 -1.86 18.84 -2.16
N SER A 295 -1.84 18.73 -0.84
CA SER A 295 -0.63 18.85 0.00
C SER A 295 0.26 17.59 0.02
N THR A 296 -0.23 16.48 -0.49
CA THR A 296 0.47 15.19 -0.52
C THR A 296 0.50 14.60 -1.93
N PRO A 297 1.08 15.30 -2.93
CA PRO A 297 1.10 14.84 -4.31
C PRO A 297 1.83 13.51 -4.43
N MET A 298 1.25 12.61 -5.25
CA MET A 298 1.86 11.32 -5.55
C MET A 298 3.11 11.49 -6.41
N PHE A 299 4.13 10.73 -6.10
CA PHE A 299 5.32 10.55 -6.93
C PHE A 299 5.38 9.13 -7.51
N GLY A 300 6.04 9.01 -8.66
CA GLY A 300 6.39 7.73 -9.27
C GLY A 300 7.91 7.50 -9.22
N ILE A 301 8.29 6.27 -8.94
CA ILE A 301 9.69 5.83 -8.96
C ILE A 301 9.81 4.71 -10.00
N GLU A 302 10.77 4.88 -10.91
CA GLU A 302 11.23 3.82 -11.81
C GLU A 302 12.65 3.41 -11.40
N ALA A 303 12.87 2.13 -11.16
CA ALA A 303 14.22 1.59 -10.97
C ALA A 303 14.44 0.38 -11.88
N VAL A 304 15.61 0.32 -12.50
CA VAL A 304 16.01 -0.77 -13.42
C VAL A 304 17.10 -1.60 -12.74
N LYS A 305 16.89 -2.92 -12.63
CA LYS A 305 17.85 -3.86 -12.06
C LYS A 305 19.05 -4.06 -13.00
N GLU A 306 20.29 -4.12 -12.43
CA GLU A 306 21.51 -4.49 -13.19
C GLU A 306 21.52 -5.95 -13.65
#